data_65a5ee28be11b456f6db5a93d2a65b26
#
_entry.id   65a5ee28be11b456f6db5a93d2a65b26
#
_cell.length_a   1.000
_cell.length_b   1.000
_cell.length_c   1.000
_cell.angle_alpha   90.00
_cell.angle_beta   90.00
_cell.angle_gamma   90.00
#
_symmetry.space_group_name_H-M   'P 1'
#
loop_
_entity.id
_entity.type
_entity.pdbx_description
1 polymer ?
#
loop_
_entity_poly.entity_id
_entity_poly.type
_entity_poly.pdbx_seq_one_letter_code
_entity_poly.pdbx_strand_id
1 'polypeptide(L)'
;MVSVLVRLGWFFKEHKTRYSLAVLILILVNGVEMLPPLLLGSALDHIQQNTLTPASLAQYIGFILGLAVVIYTLNYAWMFQLHGGANRLQLKMRSRMMAHLLKMTPSFFEKYRTGDLMARATNDIKSIGETSGSGILTLVDSCLFSVTILITMGFFIDWNLMLVTILPLPLIAVVITFFGKYLHRRFTIAQDAFGTLNDQVLETITGIRVVRAYVREEANQKNFETMAEDLFRKNVAIARVEALFEPTIRMLIGISYLIGLGYGTYLVFQQRISLGELITFNVYLGMLIWPMYAIGELINIMQRGSASLDRLDEIMTYPPDVRDGEDLEEEIALPHTIQFHRVSFRYPSSAADNLSGITLHINRGQTVGIVGRTGSGKTTLLRQLLREYPADRGEITVSGIPLERIRLETWNQWIGYVPQEQLLFSKTVKENVQFGKENSTEQEVFRALELASFMQDIHTLPDGTDTLVGERGVSLSGGQKQRIAFARAIISEPEIMLLDDALSAVDAKTEASIIANLIAERKGRTTLISTHRLSAVEHSDFIVVMDGGRIVQCGTHVQLIACHGWYKEQYESQKLQMNLLK
;
A
#
# COMPACT_ATOMS: atom_id res chain seq x y z
N MET A 1 24.15 -7.27 0.44
CA MET A 1 23.32 -8.47 0.66
C MET A 1 22.80 -8.59 2.10
N VAL A 2 23.67 -8.65 3.11
CA VAL A 2 23.26 -8.83 4.53
C VAL A 2 22.61 -7.57 5.13
N SER A 3 22.73 -6.41 4.49
CA SER A 3 22.23 -5.11 5.00
C SER A 3 20.73 -5.12 5.36
N VAL A 4 19.90 -5.82 4.59
CA VAL A 4 18.45 -5.92 4.86
C VAL A 4 18.19 -6.67 6.17
N LEU A 5 18.87 -7.80 6.40
CA LEU A 5 18.72 -8.55 7.63
C LEU A 5 19.21 -7.75 8.86
N VAL A 6 20.26 -6.95 8.69
CA VAL A 6 20.75 -6.03 9.74
C VAL A 6 19.71 -4.95 10.05
N ARG A 7 19.11 -4.34 9.03
CA ARG A 7 18.04 -3.32 9.20
C ARG A 7 16.79 -3.92 9.85
N LEU A 8 16.47 -5.19 9.60
CA LEU A 8 15.41 -5.93 10.28
C LEU A 8 15.82 -6.47 11.66
N GLY A 9 17.04 -6.18 12.13
CA GLY A 9 17.60 -6.66 13.39
C GLY A 9 16.74 -6.37 14.62
N TRP A 10 15.97 -5.25 14.61
CA TRP A 10 15.00 -4.94 15.66
C TRP A 10 13.94 -6.03 15.80
N PHE A 11 13.45 -6.55 14.69
CA PHE A 11 12.42 -7.60 14.67
C PHE A 11 13.01 -8.96 15.09
N PHE A 12 14.21 -9.29 14.60
CA PHE A 12 14.88 -10.54 14.98
C PHE A 12 15.25 -10.57 16.47
N LYS A 13 15.63 -9.40 17.05
CA LYS A 13 15.87 -9.29 18.49
C LYS A 13 14.60 -9.54 19.32
N GLU A 14 13.45 -9.04 18.87
CA GLU A 14 12.16 -9.25 19.53
C GLU A 14 11.71 -10.72 19.44
N HIS A 15 12.03 -11.40 18.34
CA HIS A 15 11.64 -12.78 18.08
C HIS A 15 12.82 -13.76 18.06
N LYS A 16 13.88 -13.47 18.84
CA LYS A 16 15.14 -14.21 18.83
C LYS A 16 14.98 -15.72 19.06
N THR A 17 14.16 -16.13 20.01
CA THR A 17 13.91 -17.56 20.31
C THR A 17 13.36 -18.31 19.11
N ARG A 18 12.41 -17.70 18.39
CA ARG A 18 11.77 -18.29 17.22
C ARG A 18 12.77 -18.49 16.08
N TYR A 19 13.53 -17.48 15.73
CA TYR A 19 14.50 -17.54 14.62
C TYR A 19 15.72 -18.40 14.95
N SER A 20 16.23 -18.32 16.19
CA SER A 20 17.32 -19.19 16.63
C SER A 20 16.92 -20.66 16.64
N LEU A 21 15.69 -20.97 17.10
CA LEU A 21 15.17 -22.34 17.06
C LEU A 21 15.00 -22.82 15.61
N ALA A 22 14.47 -21.98 14.71
CA ALA A 22 14.31 -22.33 13.30
C ALA A 22 15.64 -22.66 12.64
N VAL A 23 16.66 -21.82 12.84
CA VAL A 23 18.02 -22.04 12.28
C VAL A 23 18.68 -23.26 12.88
N LEU A 24 18.52 -23.48 14.19
CA LEU A 24 19.08 -24.68 14.85
C LEU A 24 18.45 -25.97 14.32
N ILE A 25 17.11 -26.00 14.16
CA ILE A 25 16.42 -27.15 13.58
C ILE A 25 16.86 -27.37 12.14
N LEU A 26 17.02 -26.29 11.36
CA LEU A 26 17.46 -26.35 9.96
C LEU A 26 18.89 -26.94 9.84
N ILE A 27 19.81 -26.54 10.72
CA ILE A 27 21.15 -27.12 10.80
C ILE A 27 21.08 -28.62 11.16
N LEU A 28 20.19 -28.98 12.08
CA LEU A 28 20.00 -30.37 12.47
C LEU A 28 19.45 -31.21 11.30
N VAL A 29 18.47 -30.69 10.58
CA VAL A 29 17.92 -31.34 9.37
C VAL A 29 19.02 -31.59 8.35
N ASN A 30 19.83 -30.58 8.03
CA ASN A 30 20.91 -30.67 7.07
C ASN A 30 21.92 -31.80 7.45
N GLY A 31 22.20 -31.97 8.75
CA GLY A 31 23.03 -33.08 9.25
C GLY A 31 22.33 -34.45 9.13
N VAL A 32 21.05 -34.52 9.47
CA VAL A 32 20.30 -35.79 9.40
C VAL A 32 20.08 -36.24 7.95
N GLU A 33 19.93 -35.30 7.00
CA GLU A 33 19.78 -35.59 5.57
C GLU A 33 21.02 -36.24 4.94
N MET A 34 22.19 -36.18 5.62
CA MET A 34 23.38 -36.92 5.20
C MET A 34 23.31 -38.43 5.50
N LEU A 35 22.45 -38.89 6.40
CA LEU A 35 22.43 -40.29 6.83
C LEU A 35 21.79 -41.26 5.81
N PRO A 36 20.68 -40.93 5.13
CA PRO A 36 20.05 -41.87 4.19
C PRO A 36 20.98 -42.30 3.04
N PRO A 37 21.78 -41.45 2.38
CA PRO A 37 22.73 -41.90 1.37
C PRO A 37 23.83 -42.81 1.92
N LEU A 38 24.30 -42.55 3.13
CA LEU A 38 25.32 -43.43 3.79
C LEU A 38 24.74 -44.83 4.08
N LEU A 39 23.50 -44.91 4.58
CA LEU A 39 22.81 -46.19 4.81
C LEU A 39 22.57 -46.95 3.50
N LEU A 40 22.24 -46.22 2.42
CA LEU A 40 22.07 -46.84 1.10
C LEU A 40 23.39 -47.44 0.59
N GLY A 41 24.50 -46.69 0.73
CA GLY A 41 25.81 -47.17 0.35
C GLY A 41 26.24 -48.42 1.12
N SER A 42 26.09 -48.39 2.45
CA SER A 42 26.44 -49.58 3.29
C SER A 42 25.55 -50.78 2.99
N ALA A 43 24.25 -50.59 2.68
CA ALA A 43 23.39 -51.68 2.26
C ALA A 43 23.85 -52.33 0.95
N LEU A 44 24.30 -51.51 -0.02
CA LEU A 44 24.82 -51.99 -1.30
C LEU A 44 26.16 -52.76 -1.12
N ASP A 45 27.03 -52.34 -0.23
CA ASP A 45 28.24 -53.06 0.09
C ASP A 45 27.95 -54.42 0.71
N HIS A 46 26.96 -54.53 1.60
CA HIS A 46 26.51 -55.80 2.12
C HIS A 46 25.89 -56.74 1.06
N ILE A 47 25.19 -56.18 0.05
CA ILE A 47 24.73 -56.96 -1.11
C ILE A 47 25.94 -57.52 -1.89
N GLN A 48 26.92 -56.68 -2.19
CA GLN A 48 28.10 -57.05 -2.96
C GLN A 48 28.90 -58.18 -2.25
N GLN A 49 28.99 -58.10 -0.94
CA GLN A 49 29.70 -59.07 -0.10
C GLN A 49 28.88 -60.33 0.20
N ASN A 50 27.65 -60.46 -0.32
CA ASN A 50 26.71 -61.54 -0.03
C ASN A 50 26.42 -61.74 1.49
N THR A 51 26.54 -60.68 2.27
CA THR A 51 26.31 -60.69 3.74
C THR A 51 24.93 -60.13 4.10
N LEU A 52 24.15 -59.67 3.13
CA LEU A 52 22.79 -59.13 3.37
C LEU A 52 21.80 -60.26 3.72
N THR A 53 21.23 -60.17 4.90
CA THR A 53 20.18 -61.06 5.34
C THR A 53 18.80 -60.35 5.26
N PRO A 54 17.68 -61.10 5.18
CA PRO A 54 16.35 -60.48 5.21
C PRO A 54 16.12 -59.63 6.49
N ALA A 55 16.73 -60.02 7.61
CA ALA A 55 16.64 -59.25 8.85
C ALA A 55 17.43 -57.92 8.78
N SER A 56 18.64 -57.93 8.24
CA SER A 56 19.45 -56.70 8.06
C SER A 56 18.80 -55.78 7.02
N LEU A 57 18.22 -56.31 5.94
CA LEU A 57 17.47 -55.51 4.97
C LEU A 57 16.28 -54.80 5.63
N ALA A 58 15.51 -55.54 6.45
CA ALA A 58 14.39 -54.96 7.19
C ALA A 58 14.86 -53.86 8.16
N GLN A 59 16.03 -53.99 8.78
CA GLN A 59 16.64 -52.95 9.61
C GLN A 59 17.01 -51.71 8.82
N TYR A 60 17.67 -51.82 7.65
CA TYR A 60 17.98 -50.66 6.78
C TYR A 60 16.72 -49.94 6.36
N ILE A 61 15.69 -50.66 5.91
CA ILE A 61 14.40 -50.05 5.53
C ILE A 61 13.77 -49.38 6.74
N GLY A 62 13.77 -50.03 7.92
CA GLY A 62 13.23 -49.43 9.14
C GLY A 62 13.94 -48.14 9.56
N PHE A 63 15.29 -48.13 9.49
CA PHE A 63 16.08 -46.91 9.75
C PHE A 63 15.80 -45.78 8.76
N ILE A 64 15.73 -46.06 7.45
CA ILE A 64 15.43 -45.08 6.42
C ILE A 64 14.02 -44.51 6.62
N LEU A 65 13.02 -45.34 6.91
CA LEU A 65 11.67 -44.89 7.22
C LEU A 65 11.61 -44.06 8.51
N GLY A 66 12.34 -44.48 9.56
CA GLY A 66 12.47 -43.69 10.79
C GLY A 66 13.08 -42.30 10.54
N LEU A 67 14.19 -42.27 9.78
CA LEU A 67 14.81 -40.99 9.37
C LEU A 67 13.89 -40.13 8.53
N ALA A 68 13.11 -40.70 7.61
CA ALA A 68 12.15 -39.94 6.82
C ALA A 68 11.09 -39.25 7.69
N VAL A 69 10.58 -39.95 8.73
CA VAL A 69 9.63 -39.38 9.70
C VAL A 69 10.28 -38.25 10.50
N VAL A 70 11.53 -38.45 10.94
CA VAL A 70 12.31 -37.41 11.67
C VAL A 70 12.53 -36.20 10.80
N ILE A 71 13.04 -36.38 9.57
CA ILE A 71 13.27 -35.31 8.60
C ILE A 71 11.96 -34.55 8.32
N TYR A 72 10.86 -35.26 8.08
CA TYR A 72 9.54 -34.64 7.85
C TYR A 72 9.12 -33.75 9.04
N THR A 73 9.22 -34.29 10.25
CA THR A 73 8.83 -33.58 11.47
C THR A 73 9.67 -32.33 11.71
N LEU A 74 10.98 -32.44 11.52
CA LEU A 74 11.91 -31.33 11.66
C LEU A 74 11.70 -30.28 10.57
N ASN A 75 11.45 -30.70 9.32
CA ASN A 75 11.11 -29.80 8.22
C ASN A 75 9.82 -29.03 8.49
N TYR A 76 8.78 -29.69 8.98
CA TYR A 76 7.56 -29.02 9.41
C TYR A 76 7.82 -27.99 10.53
N ALA A 77 8.62 -28.35 11.52
CA ALA A 77 8.88 -27.51 12.69
C ALA A 77 9.63 -26.21 12.31
N TRP A 78 10.74 -26.28 11.55
CA TRP A 78 11.47 -25.07 11.16
C TRP A 78 10.65 -24.20 10.17
N MET A 79 9.93 -24.83 9.23
CA MET A 79 9.09 -24.13 8.26
C MET A 79 7.99 -23.33 8.95
N PHE A 80 7.31 -23.94 9.94
CA PHE A 80 6.32 -23.25 10.77
C PHE A 80 6.91 -22.05 11.53
N GLN A 81 8.12 -22.21 12.09
CA GLN A 81 8.77 -21.10 12.80
C GLN A 81 9.17 -19.96 11.85
N LEU A 82 9.80 -20.28 10.74
CA LEU A 82 10.38 -19.30 9.83
C LEU A 82 9.30 -18.53 9.07
N HIS A 83 8.37 -19.23 8.38
CA HIS A 83 7.29 -18.58 7.65
C HIS A 83 6.27 -17.90 8.56
N GLY A 84 6.01 -18.49 9.75
CA GLY A 84 5.19 -17.82 10.75
C GLY A 84 5.85 -16.55 11.30
N GLY A 85 7.18 -16.47 11.35
CA GLY A 85 7.94 -15.25 11.66
C GLY A 85 7.79 -14.21 10.57
N ALA A 86 7.96 -14.60 9.30
CA ALA A 86 7.78 -13.74 8.14
C ALA A 86 6.38 -13.11 8.08
N ASN A 87 5.33 -13.89 8.34
CA ASN A 87 3.96 -13.37 8.37
C ASN A 87 3.72 -12.39 9.53
N ARG A 88 4.34 -12.60 10.69
CA ARG A 88 4.28 -11.64 11.81
C ARG A 88 5.00 -10.33 11.48
N LEU A 89 6.13 -10.40 10.77
CA LEU A 89 6.82 -9.21 10.28
C LEU A 89 5.93 -8.41 9.35
N GLN A 90 5.30 -9.08 8.36
CA GLN A 90 4.37 -8.43 7.42
C GLN A 90 3.20 -7.77 8.15
N LEU A 91 2.58 -8.46 9.11
CA LEU A 91 1.50 -7.90 9.92
C LEU A 91 1.95 -6.62 10.65
N LYS A 92 3.10 -6.69 11.32
CA LYS A 92 3.64 -5.56 12.10
C LYS A 92 3.99 -4.36 11.20
N MET A 93 4.57 -4.61 10.02
CA MET A 93 4.91 -3.56 9.07
C MET A 93 3.66 -2.90 8.48
N ARG A 94 2.63 -3.70 8.10
CA ARG A 94 1.34 -3.15 7.63
C ARG A 94 0.67 -2.28 8.69
N SER A 95 0.63 -2.77 9.95
CA SER A 95 0.03 -1.99 11.05
C SER A 95 0.79 -0.68 11.28
N ARG A 96 2.12 -0.70 11.28
CA ARG A 96 2.94 0.52 11.41
C ARG A 96 2.73 1.48 10.25
N MET A 97 2.72 0.96 9.02
CA MET A 97 2.46 1.78 7.83
C MET A 97 1.08 2.44 7.91
N MET A 98 0.03 1.67 8.24
CA MET A 98 -1.32 2.23 8.38
C MET A 98 -1.41 3.29 9.48
N ALA A 99 -0.82 3.03 10.65
CA ALA A 99 -0.75 4.00 11.74
C ALA A 99 0.02 5.28 11.36
N HIS A 100 1.01 5.16 10.47
CA HIS A 100 1.74 6.30 9.93
C HIS A 100 0.90 7.07 8.91
N LEU A 101 0.28 6.38 7.94
CA LEU A 101 -0.57 7.00 6.92
C LEU A 101 -1.75 7.79 7.52
N LEU A 102 -2.35 7.29 8.60
CA LEU A 102 -3.44 7.98 9.31
C LEU A 102 -3.02 9.31 9.96
N LYS A 103 -1.72 9.57 10.10
CA LYS A 103 -1.18 10.84 10.62
C LYS A 103 -0.77 11.82 9.52
N MET A 104 -0.82 11.38 8.26
CA MET A 104 -0.37 12.19 7.13
C MET A 104 -1.44 13.19 6.70
N THR A 105 -0.97 14.34 6.25
CA THR A 105 -1.78 15.43 5.73
C THR A 105 -2.00 15.30 4.21
N PRO A 106 -2.91 16.08 3.60
CA PRO A 106 -3.15 16.04 2.16
C PRO A 106 -1.89 16.23 1.31
N SER A 107 -0.92 17.04 1.72
CA SER A 107 0.36 17.24 1.02
C SER A 107 1.08 15.92 0.72
N PHE A 108 1.05 14.99 1.68
CA PHE A 108 1.63 13.66 1.50
C PHE A 108 0.91 12.87 0.41
N PHE A 109 -0.43 12.89 0.41
CA PHE A 109 -1.24 12.16 -0.57
C PHE A 109 -1.23 12.80 -1.96
N GLU A 110 -0.92 14.11 -2.07
CA GLU A 110 -0.62 14.76 -3.34
C GLU A 110 0.72 14.29 -3.92
N LYS A 111 1.72 14.08 -3.06
CA LYS A 111 3.06 13.59 -3.45
C LYS A 111 3.06 12.11 -3.81
N TYR A 112 2.37 11.27 -3.03
CA TYR A 112 2.35 9.81 -3.17
C TYR A 112 0.97 9.35 -3.63
N ARG A 113 0.90 8.78 -4.84
CA ARG A 113 -0.36 8.27 -5.40
C ARG A 113 -0.88 7.08 -4.60
N THR A 114 -2.19 6.98 -4.41
CA THR A 114 -2.84 5.88 -3.67
C THR A 114 -2.44 4.50 -4.19
N GLY A 115 -2.32 4.33 -5.52
CA GLY A 115 -1.87 3.07 -6.11
C GLY A 115 -0.45 2.67 -5.72
N ASP A 116 0.49 3.64 -5.61
CA ASP A 116 1.85 3.39 -5.13
C ASP A 116 1.86 2.99 -3.66
N LEU A 117 1.09 3.68 -2.81
CA LEU A 117 0.93 3.32 -1.40
C LEU A 117 0.37 1.91 -1.21
N MET A 118 -0.62 1.53 -2.04
CA MET A 118 -1.18 0.17 -2.04
C MET A 118 -0.15 -0.88 -2.48
N ALA A 119 0.66 -0.58 -3.52
CA ALA A 119 1.74 -1.48 -3.96
C ALA A 119 2.79 -1.69 -2.85
N ARG A 120 3.15 -0.63 -2.11
CA ARG A 120 4.06 -0.72 -0.96
C ARG A 120 3.46 -1.53 0.19
N ALA A 121 2.18 -1.34 0.51
CA ALA A 121 1.47 -2.08 1.56
C ALA A 121 1.29 -3.58 1.25
N THR A 122 1.25 -3.94 -0.03
CA THR A 122 1.04 -5.33 -0.47
C THR A 122 2.33 -5.98 -0.93
N ASN A 123 2.90 -5.53 -2.05
CA ASN A 123 4.01 -6.17 -2.72
C ASN A 123 5.35 -5.97 -2.00
N ASP A 124 5.65 -4.72 -1.57
CA ASP A 124 6.93 -4.44 -0.91
C ASP A 124 7.01 -5.09 0.47
N ILE A 125 5.95 -4.99 1.28
CA ILE A 125 5.93 -5.67 2.58
C ILE A 125 5.99 -7.20 2.42
N LYS A 126 5.40 -7.76 1.35
CA LYS A 126 5.52 -9.19 1.03
C LYS A 126 6.98 -9.54 0.73
N SER A 127 7.66 -8.79 -0.12
CA SER A 127 9.08 -9.01 -0.47
C SER A 127 10.01 -8.91 0.75
N ILE A 128 9.75 -7.97 1.66
CA ILE A 128 10.47 -7.86 2.94
C ILE A 128 10.20 -9.10 3.83
N GLY A 129 8.95 -9.56 3.87
CA GLY A 129 8.58 -10.79 4.58
C GLY A 129 9.30 -12.02 4.01
N GLU A 130 9.35 -12.16 2.68
CA GLU A 130 10.09 -13.23 1.99
C GLU A 130 11.58 -13.23 2.36
N THR A 131 12.20 -12.05 2.49
CA THR A 131 13.59 -11.93 2.92
C THR A 131 13.81 -12.50 4.32
N SER A 132 12.88 -12.29 5.25
CA SER A 132 12.96 -12.78 6.63
C SER A 132 12.57 -14.26 6.80
N GLY A 133 11.93 -14.84 5.81
CA GLY A 133 11.57 -16.27 5.74
C GLY A 133 12.47 -17.03 4.77
N SER A 134 12.05 -17.09 3.50
CA SER A 134 12.76 -17.79 2.44
C SER A 134 14.21 -17.31 2.26
N GLY A 135 14.49 -16.01 2.50
CA GLY A 135 15.85 -15.48 2.42
C GLY A 135 16.80 -16.12 3.44
N ILE A 136 16.35 -16.34 4.69
CA ILE A 136 17.14 -17.03 5.72
C ILE A 136 17.32 -18.51 5.37
N LEU A 137 16.25 -19.17 4.92
CA LEU A 137 16.30 -20.55 4.44
C LEU A 137 17.35 -20.71 3.35
N THR A 138 17.22 -19.92 2.27
CA THR A 138 18.12 -19.98 1.13
C THR A 138 19.56 -19.67 1.51
N LEU A 139 19.79 -18.77 2.48
CA LEU A 139 21.11 -18.49 3.03
C LEU A 139 21.72 -19.73 3.72
N VAL A 140 20.94 -20.42 4.52
CA VAL A 140 21.38 -21.63 5.23
C VAL A 140 21.64 -22.76 4.24
N ASP A 141 20.73 -23.00 3.30
CA ASP A 141 20.88 -24.06 2.28
C ASP A 141 22.06 -23.78 1.34
N SER A 142 22.22 -22.55 0.88
CA SER A 142 23.32 -22.24 -0.03
C SER A 142 24.70 -22.31 0.61
N CYS A 143 24.80 -22.01 1.91
CA CYS A 143 26.07 -21.96 2.62
C CYS A 143 26.31 -23.21 3.47
N LEU A 144 25.44 -23.46 4.47
CA LEU A 144 25.70 -24.52 5.46
C LEU A 144 25.45 -25.91 4.89
N PHE A 145 24.37 -26.13 4.14
CA PHE A 145 24.10 -27.42 3.55
C PHE A 145 25.17 -27.83 2.55
N SER A 146 25.59 -26.89 1.66
CA SER A 146 26.74 -27.15 0.75
C SER A 146 28.01 -27.57 1.50
N VAL A 147 28.37 -26.82 2.54
CA VAL A 147 29.57 -27.11 3.35
C VAL A 147 29.43 -28.48 4.03
N THR A 148 28.24 -28.80 4.56
CA THR A 148 27.99 -30.10 5.20
C THR A 148 28.17 -31.26 4.22
N ILE A 149 27.62 -31.13 3.00
CA ILE A 149 27.77 -32.15 1.94
C ILE A 149 29.27 -32.33 1.58
N LEU A 150 29.99 -31.21 1.33
CA LEU A 150 31.40 -31.26 0.97
C LEU A 150 32.27 -31.89 2.05
N ILE A 151 32.03 -31.54 3.31
CA ILE A 151 32.74 -32.16 4.45
C ILE A 151 32.42 -33.66 4.50
N THR A 152 31.16 -34.03 4.34
CA THR A 152 30.74 -35.45 4.36
C THR A 152 31.39 -36.23 3.23
N MET A 153 31.39 -35.71 2.01
CA MET A 153 32.06 -36.33 0.84
C MET A 153 33.58 -36.51 1.06
N GLY A 154 34.23 -35.47 1.56
CA GLY A 154 35.69 -35.51 1.77
C GLY A 154 36.11 -36.45 2.92
N PHE A 155 35.47 -36.35 4.09
CA PHE A 155 35.86 -37.13 5.27
C PHE A 155 35.40 -38.58 5.24
N PHE A 156 34.19 -38.87 4.73
CA PHE A 156 33.62 -40.20 4.79
C PHE A 156 33.89 -41.04 3.53
N ILE A 157 34.33 -40.39 2.39
CA ILE A 157 34.55 -41.11 1.16
C ILE A 157 36.01 -40.91 0.68
N ASP A 158 36.32 -39.81 -0.01
CA ASP A 158 37.70 -39.51 -0.45
C ASP A 158 37.82 -38.02 -0.84
N TRP A 159 38.85 -37.35 -0.32
CA TRP A 159 39.13 -35.93 -0.58
C TRP A 159 39.53 -35.64 -2.04
N ASN A 160 40.31 -36.54 -2.65
CA ASN A 160 40.76 -36.33 -4.02
C ASN A 160 39.60 -36.48 -5.00
N LEU A 161 38.74 -37.47 -4.77
CA LEU A 161 37.54 -37.68 -5.58
C LEU A 161 36.64 -36.45 -5.51
N MET A 162 36.39 -35.91 -4.30
CA MET A 162 35.61 -34.71 -4.07
C MET A 162 36.17 -33.51 -4.84
N LEU A 163 37.47 -33.21 -4.66
CA LEU A 163 38.11 -32.03 -5.26
C LEU A 163 38.07 -32.05 -6.80
N VAL A 164 38.35 -33.19 -7.41
CA VAL A 164 38.35 -33.34 -8.87
C VAL A 164 36.93 -33.26 -9.45
N THR A 165 35.98 -33.82 -8.75
CA THR A 165 34.58 -33.85 -9.20
C THR A 165 33.87 -32.50 -9.07
N ILE A 166 34.28 -31.69 -8.09
CA ILE A 166 33.69 -30.35 -7.88
C ILE A 166 34.25 -29.32 -8.86
N LEU A 167 35.39 -29.56 -9.49
CA LEU A 167 36.06 -28.59 -10.37
C LEU A 167 35.16 -27.95 -11.44
N PRO A 168 34.22 -28.67 -12.10
CA PRO A 168 33.31 -28.07 -13.05
C PRO A 168 32.17 -27.22 -12.42
N LEU A 169 31.80 -27.44 -11.15
CA LEU A 169 30.65 -26.80 -10.51
C LEU A 169 30.78 -25.28 -10.38
N PRO A 170 31.93 -24.66 -10.05
CA PRO A 170 32.07 -23.21 -10.04
C PRO A 170 31.79 -22.54 -11.39
N LEU A 171 31.98 -23.28 -12.52
CA LEU A 171 31.63 -22.78 -13.85
C LEU A 171 30.12 -22.54 -13.98
N ILE A 172 29.28 -23.24 -13.20
CA ILE A 172 27.82 -23.03 -13.14
C ILE A 172 27.55 -21.59 -12.70
N ALA A 173 28.24 -21.08 -11.67
CA ALA A 173 28.07 -19.71 -11.20
C ALA A 173 28.44 -18.67 -12.28
N VAL A 174 29.48 -18.96 -13.06
CA VAL A 174 29.90 -18.12 -14.20
C VAL A 174 28.80 -18.13 -15.29
N VAL A 175 28.30 -19.32 -15.63
CA VAL A 175 27.23 -19.50 -16.62
C VAL A 175 25.94 -18.76 -16.17
N ILE A 176 25.53 -18.95 -14.91
CA ILE A 176 24.36 -18.25 -14.35
C ILE A 176 24.54 -16.73 -14.44
N THR A 177 25.72 -16.21 -14.12
CA THR A 177 25.99 -14.76 -14.15
C THR A 177 25.95 -14.23 -15.59
N PHE A 178 26.52 -14.95 -16.54
CA PHE A 178 26.57 -14.56 -17.95
C PHE A 178 25.18 -14.59 -18.58
N PHE A 179 24.48 -15.72 -18.49
CA PHE A 179 23.11 -15.86 -19.01
C PHE A 179 22.15 -14.92 -18.29
N GLY A 180 22.28 -14.77 -16.98
CA GLY A 180 21.43 -13.89 -16.17
C GLY A 180 21.51 -12.43 -16.62
N LYS A 181 22.71 -11.89 -16.89
CA LYS A 181 22.85 -10.52 -17.43
C LYS A 181 22.22 -10.37 -18.81
N TYR A 182 22.42 -11.36 -19.69
CA TYR A 182 21.85 -11.33 -21.04
C TYR A 182 20.32 -11.46 -21.02
N LEU A 183 19.81 -12.38 -20.21
CA LEU A 183 18.37 -12.59 -19.98
C LEU A 183 17.71 -11.34 -19.39
N HIS A 184 18.32 -10.74 -18.37
CA HIS A 184 17.81 -9.51 -17.75
C HIS A 184 17.64 -8.37 -18.77
N ARG A 185 18.65 -8.15 -19.63
CA ARG A 185 18.55 -7.13 -20.68
C ARG A 185 17.38 -7.39 -21.65
N ARG A 186 17.18 -8.66 -22.07
CA ARG A 186 16.08 -9.03 -22.96
C ARG A 186 14.74 -8.93 -22.27
N PHE A 187 14.69 -9.32 -21.00
CA PHE A 187 13.48 -9.21 -20.16
C PHE A 187 13.04 -7.76 -19.99
N THR A 188 13.96 -6.83 -19.71
CA THR A 188 13.63 -5.40 -19.59
C THR A 188 13.01 -4.88 -20.89
N ILE A 189 13.58 -5.20 -22.05
CA ILE A 189 13.04 -4.79 -23.36
C ILE A 189 11.63 -5.36 -23.61
N ALA A 190 11.37 -6.60 -23.21
CA ALA A 190 10.04 -7.21 -23.33
C ALA A 190 9.05 -6.61 -22.32
N GLN A 191 9.51 -6.30 -21.12
CA GLN A 191 8.70 -5.68 -20.08
C GLN A 191 8.25 -4.25 -20.47
N ASP A 192 9.14 -3.46 -21.10
CA ASP A 192 8.79 -2.14 -21.62
C ASP A 192 7.72 -2.25 -22.74
N ALA A 193 7.85 -3.24 -23.63
CA ALA A 193 6.85 -3.49 -24.66
C ALA A 193 5.51 -3.95 -24.08
N PHE A 194 5.55 -4.78 -23.02
CA PHE A 194 4.34 -5.20 -22.29
C PHE A 194 3.67 -4.01 -21.59
N GLY A 195 4.45 -3.11 -21.00
CA GLY A 195 3.95 -1.87 -20.42
C GLY A 195 3.19 -1.02 -21.44
N THR A 196 3.82 -0.80 -22.61
CA THR A 196 3.22 -0.01 -23.70
C THR A 196 1.93 -0.67 -24.23
N LEU A 197 1.90 -2.01 -24.33
CA LEU A 197 0.70 -2.76 -24.73
C LEU A 197 -0.44 -2.58 -23.69
N ASN A 198 -0.12 -2.68 -22.40
CA ASN A 198 -1.10 -2.48 -21.33
C ASN A 198 -1.67 -1.05 -21.30
N ASP A 199 -0.83 -0.04 -21.52
CA ASP A 199 -1.27 1.36 -21.61
C ASP A 199 -2.25 1.53 -22.78
N GLN A 200 -1.97 0.94 -23.94
CA GLN A 200 -2.87 0.97 -25.10
C GLN A 200 -4.21 0.27 -24.80
N VAL A 201 -4.18 -0.89 -24.11
CA VAL A 201 -5.41 -1.60 -23.71
C VAL A 201 -6.23 -0.74 -22.73
N LEU A 202 -5.59 -0.17 -21.72
CA LEU A 202 -6.24 0.67 -20.73
C LEU A 202 -6.88 1.90 -21.36
N GLU A 203 -6.16 2.58 -22.28
CA GLU A 203 -6.66 3.72 -23.04
C GLU A 203 -7.88 3.32 -23.90
N THR A 204 -7.77 2.20 -24.63
CA THR A 204 -8.85 1.71 -25.49
C THR A 204 -10.11 1.34 -24.69
N ILE A 205 -9.95 0.63 -23.53
CA ILE A 205 -11.08 0.24 -22.68
C ILE A 205 -11.72 1.48 -22.04
N THR A 206 -10.92 2.38 -21.51
CA THR A 206 -11.41 3.63 -20.90
C THR A 206 -12.13 4.49 -21.92
N GLY A 207 -11.57 4.56 -23.15
CA GLY A 207 -12.13 5.31 -24.27
C GLY A 207 -13.11 4.53 -25.15
N ILE A 208 -13.59 3.35 -24.76
CA ILE A 208 -14.36 2.44 -25.65
C ILE A 208 -15.59 3.11 -26.27
N ARG A 209 -16.27 4.01 -25.54
CA ARG A 209 -17.42 4.76 -26.08
C ARG A 209 -17.01 5.69 -27.21
N VAL A 210 -15.81 6.30 -27.12
CA VAL A 210 -15.25 7.17 -28.16
C VAL A 210 -14.82 6.34 -29.36
N VAL A 211 -14.11 5.23 -29.14
CA VAL A 211 -13.68 4.31 -30.21
C VAL A 211 -14.89 3.86 -31.02
N ARG A 212 -15.98 3.43 -30.36
CA ARG A 212 -17.22 3.01 -31.01
C ARG A 212 -17.96 4.16 -31.72
N ALA A 213 -18.03 5.35 -31.09
CA ALA A 213 -18.68 6.49 -31.70
C ALA A 213 -18.01 6.97 -32.99
N TYR A 214 -16.69 6.79 -33.10
CA TYR A 214 -15.92 7.14 -34.30
C TYR A 214 -15.60 5.97 -35.23
N VAL A 215 -16.17 4.78 -34.99
CA VAL A 215 -16.00 3.56 -35.79
C VAL A 215 -14.51 3.25 -36.00
N ARG A 216 -13.73 3.24 -34.93
CA ARG A 216 -12.27 3.04 -34.95
C ARG A 216 -11.84 1.66 -34.43
N GLU A 217 -12.75 0.69 -34.36
CA GLU A 217 -12.50 -0.65 -33.80
C GLU A 217 -11.41 -1.38 -34.59
N GLU A 218 -11.51 -1.42 -35.91
CA GLU A 218 -10.52 -2.11 -36.78
C GLU A 218 -9.14 -1.49 -36.69
N ALA A 219 -9.06 -0.15 -36.65
CA ALA A 219 -7.79 0.56 -36.53
C ALA A 219 -7.11 0.27 -35.20
N ASN A 220 -7.87 0.26 -34.10
CA ASN A 220 -7.36 -0.09 -32.76
C ASN A 220 -6.95 -1.57 -32.68
N GLN A 221 -7.74 -2.48 -33.28
CA GLN A 221 -7.41 -3.90 -33.34
C GLN A 221 -6.08 -4.12 -34.05
N LYS A 222 -5.90 -3.53 -35.25
CA LYS A 222 -4.67 -3.65 -36.02
C LYS A 222 -3.45 -3.10 -35.30
N ASN A 223 -3.60 -1.97 -34.57
CA ASN A 223 -2.53 -1.42 -33.75
C ASN A 223 -2.17 -2.38 -32.61
N PHE A 224 -3.17 -2.92 -31.93
CA PHE A 224 -2.96 -3.91 -30.87
C PHE A 224 -2.27 -5.17 -31.39
N GLU A 225 -2.69 -5.72 -32.56
CA GLU A 225 -2.06 -6.88 -33.18
C GLU A 225 -0.58 -6.63 -33.48
N THR A 226 -0.24 -5.43 -33.98
CA THR A 226 1.15 -5.04 -34.26
C THR A 226 2.00 -5.01 -32.98
N MET A 227 1.47 -4.44 -31.90
CA MET A 227 2.16 -4.37 -30.63
C MET A 227 2.27 -5.75 -29.96
N ALA A 228 1.24 -6.58 -30.08
CA ALA A 228 1.24 -7.96 -29.58
C ALA A 228 2.27 -8.83 -30.32
N GLU A 229 2.40 -8.67 -31.65
CA GLU A 229 3.41 -9.37 -32.45
C GLU A 229 4.84 -8.92 -32.05
N ASP A 230 5.07 -7.62 -31.81
CA ASP A 230 6.36 -7.12 -31.35
C ASP A 230 6.73 -7.71 -29.96
N LEU A 231 5.77 -7.72 -29.03
CA LEU A 231 5.93 -8.35 -27.73
C LEU A 231 6.22 -9.86 -27.85
N PHE A 232 5.47 -10.55 -28.72
CA PHE A 232 5.69 -11.97 -28.99
C PHE A 232 7.12 -12.25 -29.45
N ARG A 233 7.64 -11.47 -30.43
CA ARG A 233 9.03 -11.61 -30.91
C ARG A 233 10.06 -11.39 -29.82
N LYS A 234 9.83 -10.41 -28.93
CA LYS A 234 10.70 -10.14 -27.79
C LYS A 234 10.67 -11.29 -26.78
N ASN A 235 9.48 -11.85 -26.50
CA ASN A 235 9.34 -13.02 -25.63
C ASN A 235 9.98 -14.29 -26.22
N VAL A 236 9.87 -14.51 -27.53
CA VAL A 236 10.58 -15.60 -28.23
C VAL A 236 12.11 -15.43 -28.10
N ALA A 237 12.62 -14.20 -28.12
CA ALA A 237 14.04 -13.95 -27.92
C ALA A 237 14.49 -14.28 -26.48
N ILE A 238 13.63 -14.08 -25.47
CA ILE A 238 13.87 -14.53 -24.08
C ILE A 238 13.87 -16.05 -24.04
N ALA A 239 12.81 -16.69 -24.56
CA ALA A 239 12.64 -18.14 -24.54
C ALA A 239 13.81 -18.89 -25.21
N ARG A 240 14.42 -18.33 -26.28
CA ARG A 240 15.62 -18.92 -26.90
C ARG A 240 16.82 -18.94 -25.96
N VAL A 241 16.99 -17.91 -25.13
CA VAL A 241 18.09 -17.86 -24.16
C VAL A 241 17.81 -18.84 -23.00
N GLU A 242 16.58 -18.86 -22.49
CA GLU A 242 16.16 -19.80 -21.45
C GLU A 242 16.29 -21.24 -21.91
N ALA A 243 15.96 -21.54 -23.17
CA ALA A 243 16.08 -22.86 -23.74
C ALA A 243 17.54 -23.37 -23.81
N LEU A 244 18.53 -22.48 -23.84
CA LEU A 244 19.96 -22.83 -23.79
C LEU A 244 20.51 -22.89 -22.37
N PHE A 245 19.91 -22.17 -21.44
CA PHE A 245 20.41 -22.02 -20.08
C PHE A 245 20.42 -23.36 -19.30
N GLU A 246 19.27 -24.03 -19.25
CA GLU A 246 19.12 -25.27 -18.50
C GLU A 246 19.97 -26.43 -19.06
N PRO A 247 20.00 -26.71 -20.38
CA PRO A 247 20.89 -27.72 -20.94
C PRO A 247 22.37 -27.47 -20.68
N THR A 248 22.82 -26.21 -20.69
CA THR A 248 24.20 -25.87 -20.40
C THR A 248 24.56 -26.22 -18.95
N ILE A 249 23.70 -25.93 -18.00
CA ILE A 249 23.92 -26.30 -16.59
C ILE A 249 23.89 -27.82 -16.43
N ARG A 250 22.92 -28.51 -17.04
CA ARG A 250 22.85 -29.98 -17.01
C ARG A 250 24.09 -30.63 -17.60
N MET A 251 24.67 -30.06 -18.64
CA MET A 251 25.93 -30.54 -19.25
C MET A 251 27.09 -30.42 -18.26
N LEU A 252 27.22 -29.29 -17.56
CA LEU A 252 28.30 -29.10 -16.54
C LEU A 252 28.13 -30.09 -15.38
N ILE A 253 26.89 -30.30 -14.92
CA ILE A 253 26.57 -31.30 -13.91
C ILE A 253 26.92 -32.70 -14.43
N GLY A 254 26.55 -33.04 -15.68
CA GLY A 254 26.87 -34.29 -16.32
C GLY A 254 28.38 -34.56 -16.42
N ILE A 255 29.19 -33.53 -16.68
CA ILE A 255 30.67 -33.63 -16.65
C ILE A 255 31.14 -33.98 -15.25
N SER A 256 30.61 -33.35 -14.18
CA SER A 256 30.93 -33.70 -12.82
C SER A 256 30.59 -35.17 -12.49
N TYR A 257 29.44 -35.65 -12.93
CA TYR A 257 29.04 -37.06 -12.77
C TYR A 257 29.97 -38.01 -13.55
N LEU A 258 30.35 -37.67 -14.79
CA LEU A 258 31.31 -38.48 -15.58
C LEU A 258 32.69 -38.57 -14.92
N ILE A 259 33.17 -37.45 -14.38
CA ILE A 259 34.45 -37.41 -13.62
C ILE A 259 34.31 -38.25 -12.35
N GLY A 260 33.22 -38.06 -11.59
CA GLY A 260 32.94 -38.79 -10.35
C GLY A 260 32.85 -40.29 -10.56
N LEU A 261 32.10 -40.73 -11.56
CA LEU A 261 32.01 -42.14 -11.92
C LEU A 261 33.34 -42.71 -12.46
N GLY A 262 33.99 -41.99 -13.37
CA GLY A 262 35.24 -42.45 -13.99
C GLY A 262 36.38 -42.56 -12.97
N TYR A 263 36.66 -41.48 -12.24
CA TYR A 263 37.72 -41.48 -11.23
C TYR A 263 37.33 -42.32 -9.99
N GLY A 264 36.06 -42.28 -9.58
CA GLY A 264 35.57 -43.12 -8.49
C GLY A 264 35.65 -44.62 -8.80
N THR A 265 35.30 -45.04 -10.01
CA THR A 265 35.45 -46.43 -10.46
C THR A 265 36.93 -46.84 -10.43
N TYR A 266 37.85 -45.98 -10.85
CA TYR A 266 39.30 -46.24 -10.73
C TYR A 266 39.71 -46.45 -9.27
N LEU A 267 39.19 -45.65 -8.32
CA LEU A 267 39.45 -45.82 -6.87
C LEU A 267 38.84 -47.13 -6.31
N VAL A 268 37.67 -47.55 -6.83
CA VAL A 268 37.07 -48.87 -6.46
C VAL A 268 37.95 -50.01 -6.91
N PHE A 269 38.50 -49.96 -8.17
CA PHE A 269 39.47 -50.99 -8.63
C PHE A 269 40.77 -51.00 -7.82
N GLN A 270 41.19 -49.86 -7.28
CA GLN A 270 42.30 -49.79 -6.36
C GLN A 270 41.96 -50.22 -4.91
N GLN A 271 40.70 -50.60 -4.64
CA GLN A 271 40.19 -50.93 -3.31
C GLN A 271 40.35 -49.82 -2.29
N ARG A 272 40.39 -48.57 -2.74
CA ARG A 272 40.46 -47.38 -1.84
C ARG A 272 39.12 -46.92 -1.37
N ILE A 273 38.07 -47.12 -2.15
CA ILE A 273 36.67 -46.91 -1.80
C ILE A 273 35.84 -48.13 -2.16
N SER A 274 34.71 -48.33 -1.50
CA SER A 274 33.75 -49.39 -1.82
C SER A 274 32.81 -48.98 -2.99
N LEU A 275 32.07 -49.92 -3.56
CA LEU A 275 31.03 -49.65 -4.52
C LEU A 275 29.88 -48.82 -3.91
N GLY A 276 29.53 -49.17 -2.66
CA GLY A 276 28.53 -48.42 -1.90
C GLY A 276 28.92 -46.99 -1.64
N GLU A 277 30.22 -46.71 -1.31
CA GLU A 277 30.75 -45.38 -1.14
C GLU A 277 30.72 -44.57 -2.46
N LEU A 278 31.02 -45.19 -3.61
CA LEU A 278 30.89 -44.55 -4.92
C LEU A 278 29.45 -44.14 -5.22
N ILE A 279 28.47 -44.98 -4.93
CA ILE A 279 27.07 -44.66 -5.13
C ILE A 279 26.62 -43.55 -4.18
N THR A 280 27.01 -43.63 -2.91
CA THR A 280 26.79 -42.58 -1.91
C THR A 280 27.34 -41.23 -2.37
N PHE A 281 28.57 -41.22 -2.91
CA PHE A 281 29.20 -40.05 -3.48
C PHE A 281 28.39 -39.42 -4.60
N ASN A 282 27.86 -40.24 -5.53
CA ASN A 282 27.02 -39.73 -6.61
C ASN A 282 25.69 -39.16 -6.12
N VAL A 283 25.08 -39.74 -5.07
CA VAL A 283 23.89 -39.16 -4.44
C VAL A 283 24.20 -37.78 -3.83
N TYR A 284 25.30 -37.65 -3.08
CA TYR A 284 25.71 -36.35 -2.54
C TYR A 284 26.05 -35.32 -3.62
N LEU A 285 26.69 -35.75 -4.73
CA LEU A 285 26.92 -34.88 -5.87
C LEU A 285 25.58 -34.32 -6.43
N GLY A 286 24.54 -35.16 -6.48
CA GLY A 286 23.20 -34.74 -6.84
C GLY A 286 22.59 -33.75 -5.84
N MET A 287 22.82 -33.92 -4.56
CA MET A 287 22.31 -33.02 -3.53
C MET A 287 22.98 -31.63 -3.56
N LEU A 288 24.20 -31.49 -4.11
CA LEU A 288 24.88 -30.18 -4.29
C LEU A 288 24.24 -29.29 -5.36
N ILE A 289 23.42 -29.85 -6.25
CA ILE A 289 22.83 -29.10 -7.36
C ILE A 289 21.92 -27.99 -6.84
N TRP A 290 21.02 -28.32 -5.90
CA TRP A 290 20.07 -27.35 -5.35
C TRP A 290 20.74 -26.15 -4.67
N PRO A 291 21.69 -26.31 -3.77
CA PRO A 291 22.42 -25.19 -3.17
C PRO A 291 23.09 -24.25 -4.17
N MET A 292 23.57 -24.76 -5.30
CA MET A 292 24.14 -23.92 -6.35
C MET A 292 23.13 -22.97 -6.99
N TYR A 293 21.89 -23.45 -7.22
CA TYR A 293 20.79 -22.59 -7.66
C TYR A 293 20.36 -21.61 -6.56
N ALA A 294 20.36 -22.05 -5.31
CA ALA A 294 19.94 -21.27 -4.16
C ALA A 294 20.78 -19.99 -3.96
N ILE A 295 22.06 -20.00 -4.33
CA ILE A 295 22.91 -18.78 -4.31
C ILE A 295 22.34 -17.68 -5.21
N GLY A 296 21.91 -18.03 -6.42
CA GLY A 296 21.31 -17.08 -7.35
C GLY A 296 19.98 -16.50 -6.83
N GLU A 297 19.12 -17.36 -6.28
CA GLU A 297 17.84 -16.96 -5.70
C GLU A 297 18.03 -16.11 -4.43
N LEU A 298 19.02 -16.42 -3.60
CA LEU A 298 19.37 -15.62 -2.43
C LEU A 298 19.71 -14.17 -2.82
N ILE A 299 20.50 -13.97 -3.87
CA ILE A 299 20.83 -12.64 -4.37
C ILE A 299 19.58 -11.89 -4.76
N ASN A 300 18.69 -12.53 -5.52
CA ASN A 300 17.43 -11.95 -5.98
C ASN A 300 16.50 -11.57 -4.80
N ILE A 301 16.31 -12.47 -3.84
CA ILE A 301 15.49 -12.23 -2.65
C ILE A 301 16.04 -11.04 -1.86
N MET A 302 17.36 -11.00 -1.61
CA MET A 302 17.99 -9.93 -0.84
C MET A 302 17.94 -8.58 -1.56
N GLN A 303 18.09 -8.55 -2.89
CA GLN A 303 18.00 -7.32 -3.69
C GLN A 303 16.57 -6.78 -3.69
N ARG A 304 15.56 -7.62 -3.97
CA ARG A 304 14.15 -7.22 -3.90
C ARG A 304 13.78 -6.73 -2.51
N GLY A 305 14.15 -7.47 -1.47
CA GLY A 305 13.90 -7.08 -0.09
C GLY A 305 14.54 -5.74 0.28
N SER A 306 15.77 -5.48 -0.18
CA SER A 306 16.46 -4.19 0.06
C SER A 306 15.74 -3.03 -0.62
N ALA A 307 15.44 -3.16 -1.92
CA ALA A 307 14.73 -2.12 -2.67
C ALA A 307 13.34 -1.84 -2.08
N SER A 308 12.61 -2.89 -1.67
CA SER A 308 11.30 -2.74 -1.03
C SER A 308 11.39 -2.07 0.34
N LEU A 309 12.42 -2.38 1.12
CA LEU A 309 12.65 -1.74 2.43
C LEU A 309 13.03 -0.26 2.25
N ASP A 310 13.84 0.09 1.25
CA ASP A 310 14.20 1.48 0.94
C ASP A 310 12.95 2.30 0.57
N ARG A 311 12.08 1.78 -0.29
CA ARG A 311 10.81 2.43 -0.65
C ARG A 311 9.85 2.58 0.52
N LEU A 312 9.81 1.60 1.43
CA LEU A 312 8.97 1.68 2.61
C LEU A 312 9.51 2.70 3.61
N ASP A 313 10.83 2.72 3.85
CA ASP A 313 11.47 3.67 4.75
C ASP A 313 11.33 5.11 4.26
N GLU A 314 11.35 5.35 2.95
CA GLU A 314 11.08 6.67 2.35
C GLU A 314 9.74 7.24 2.85
N ILE A 315 8.69 6.41 2.86
CA ILE A 315 7.36 6.82 3.36
C ILE A 315 7.38 6.95 4.89
N MET A 316 7.92 5.96 5.58
CA MET A 316 7.89 5.92 7.04
C MET A 316 8.72 7.00 7.73
N THR A 317 9.67 7.60 7.02
CA THR A 317 10.48 8.72 7.51
C THR A 317 9.91 10.09 7.17
N TYR A 318 8.86 10.15 6.31
CA TYR A 318 8.22 11.42 5.99
C TYR A 318 7.53 11.98 7.25
N PRO A 319 7.90 13.18 7.71
CA PRO A 319 7.28 13.77 8.88
C PRO A 319 5.88 14.31 8.53
N PRO A 320 4.88 14.21 9.42
CA PRO A 320 3.62 14.92 9.23
C PRO A 320 3.86 16.44 9.15
N ASP A 321 3.31 17.08 8.12
CA ASP A 321 3.46 18.53 7.91
C ASP A 321 2.74 19.33 9.02
N VAL A 322 1.65 18.76 9.54
CA VAL A 322 0.91 19.31 10.69
C VAL A 322 0.95 18.29 11.82
N ARG A 323 1.38 18.74 12.98
CA ARG A 323 1.46 17.95 14.22
C ARG A 323 1.19 18.83 15.43
N ASP A 324 0.85 18.21 16.51
CA ASP A 324 0.77 18.89 17.79
C ASP A 324 2.19 19.33 18.24
N GLY A 325 2.33 20.60 18.62
CA GLY A 325 3.57 21.17 19.14
C GLY A 325 3.87 20.69 20.56
N GLU A 326 5.02 21.12 21.11
CA GLU A 326 5.40 20.86 22.50
C GLU A 326 4.66 21.79 23.49
N ASP A 327 4.30 23.01 23.02
CA ASP A 327 3.63 24.06 23.80
C ASP A 327 2.10 24.04 23.57
N LEU A 328 1.43 22.96 23.98
CA LEU A 328 -0.03 22.87 23.89
C LEU A 328 -0.69 23.51 25.12
N GLU A 329 -1.79 24.22 24.89
CA GLU A 329 -2.67 24.67 25.96
C GLU A 329 -3.49 23.49 26.52
N GLU A 330 -3.47 23.28 27.83
CA GLU A 330 -4.14 22.14 28.46
C GLU A 330 -5.63 22.38 28.70
N GLU A 331 -6.03 23.61 29.04
CA GLU A 331 -7.42 23.98 29.25
C GLU A 331 -7.88 25.03 28.23
N ILE A 332 -8.66 24.58 27.24
CA ILE A 332 -9.18 25.46 26.21
C ILE A 332 -10.70 25.52 26.33
N ALA A 333 -11.22 26.73 26.55
CA ALA A 333 -12.64 27.00 26.54
C ALA A 333 -13.20 26.86 25.10
N LEU A 334 -14.54 26.69 24.99
CA LEU A 334 -15.21 26.68 23.69
C LEU A 334 -14.81 27.88 22.81
N PRO A 335 -14.73 27.71 21.48
CA PRO A 335 -14.25 28.76 20.57
C PRO A 335 -15.20 29.95 20.55
N HIS A 336 -14.78 31.08 21.15
CA HIS A 336 -15.56 32.33 21.16
C HIS A 336 -15.28 33.21 19.94
N THR A 337 -14.04 33.20 19.44
CA THR A 337 -13.64 33.97 18.27
C THR A 337 -12.65 33.18 17.41
N ILE A 338 -12.72 33.38 16.11
CA ILE A 338 -11.75 32.88 15.15
C ILE A 338 -11.19 34.10 14.41
N GLN A 339 -9.87 34.28 14.43
CA GLN A 339 -9.24 35.44 13.81
C GLN A 339 -8.11 35.01 12.88
N PHE A 340 -8.11 35.53 11.67
CA PHE A 340 -7.02 35.42 10.71
C PHE A 340 -6.23 36.71 10.73
N HIS A 341 -4.93 36.63 11.01
CA HIS A 341 -4.02 37.77 11.07
C HIS A 341 -3.06 37.75 9.89
N ARG A 342 -3.43 38.38 8.78
CA ARG A 342 -2.65 38.48 7.53
C ARG A 342 -2.17 37.12 7.01
N VAL A 343 -3.04 36.11 7.07
CA VAL A 343 -2.70 34.76 6.66
C VAL A 343 -2.45 34.67 5.16
N SER A 344 -1.31 34.10 4.79
CA SER A 344 -0.97 33.77 3.41
C SER A 344 -0.59 32.30 3.32
N PHE A 345 -0.98 31.68 2.23
CA PHE A 345 -0.72 30.25 2.00
C PHE A 345 -0.58 29.94 0.52
N ARG A 346 0.33 29.00 0.22
CA ARG A 346 0.57 28.48 -1.12
C ARG A 346 0.68 26.96 -1.10
N TYR A 347 -0.08 26.27 -1.95
CA TYR A 347 0.08 24.81 -2.10
C TYR A 347 1.47 24.47 -2.64
N PRO A 348 2.06 23.32 -2.22
CA PRO A 348 3.38 22.88 -2.73
C PRO A 348 3.46 22.78 -4.26
N SER A 349 2.33 22.47 -4.91
CA SER A 349 2.19 22.36 -6.37
C SER A 349 1.91 23.69 -7.08
N SER A 350 1.68 24.81 -6.34
CA SER A 350 1.29 26.10 -6.91
C SER A 350 2.49 27.03 -7.07
N ALA A 351 2.49 27.81 -8.17
CA ALA A 351 3.50 28.85 -8.41
C ALA A 351 3.18 30.18 -7.72
N ALA A 352 1.92 30.42 -7.34
CA ALA A 352 1.45 31.66 -6.74
C ALA A 352 0.73 31.40 -5.41
N ASP A 353 0.64 32.43 -4.57
CA ASP A 353 -0.09 32.37 -3.31
C ASP A 353 -1.58 32.11 -3.58
N ASN A 354 -2.13 31.09 -2.93
CA ASN A 354 -3.56 30.73 -3.00
C ASN A 354 -4.40 31.51 -2.00
N LEU A 355 -3.77 32.00 -0.92
CA LEU A 355 -4.28 33.01 0.01
C LEU A 355 -3.20 34.08 0.20
N SER A 356 -3.59 35.34 0.20
CA SER A 356 -2.66 36.48 0.30
C SER A 356 -3.17 37.52 1.29
N GLY A 357 -2.57 37.55 2.49
CA GLY A 357 -2.83 38.55 3.51
C GLY A 357 -4.26 38.57 4.06
N ILE A 358 -4.89 37.39 4.22
CA ILE A 358 -6.26 37.26 4.73
C ILE A 358 -6.33 37.79 6.16
N THR A 359 -7.21 38.76 6.38
CA THR A 359 -7.56 39.29 7.70
C THR A 359 -9.07 39.16 7.85
N LEU A 360 -9.51 38.34 8.82
CA LEU A 360 -10.93 38.01 9.03
C LEU A 360 -11.18 37.79 10.51
N HIS A 361 -12.29 38.27 11.02
CA HIS A 361 -12.74 38.12 12.40
C HIS A 361 -14.12 37.50 12.43
N ILE A 362 -14.30 36.39 13.12
CA ILE A 362 -15.55 35.64 13.23
C ILE A 362 -15.87 35.45 14.72
N ASN A 363 -17.04 35.89 15.14
CA ASN A 363 -17.50 35.65 16.52
C ASN A 363 -18.33 34.35 16.60
N ARG A 364 -18.36 33.76 17.79
CA ARG A 364 -19.22 32.62 18.07
C ARG A 364 -20.68 32.94 17.73
N GLY A 365 -21.36 31.99 17.15
CA GLY A 365 -22.77 32.10 16.78
C GLY A 365 -23.03 32.80 15.46
N GLN A 366 -22.00 33.30 14.77
CA GLN A 366 -22.16 33.92 13.46
C GLN A 366 -22.22 32.88 12.34
N THR A 367 -23.09 33.14 11.37
CA THR A 367 -23.12 32.48 10.07
C THR A 367 -22.37 33.34 9.06
N VAL A 368 -21.29 32.84 8.50
CA VAL A 368 -20.42 33.54 7.53
C VAL A 368 -20.56 32.93 6.16
N GLY A 369 -21.00 33.73 5.19
CA GLY A 369 -20.98 33.35 3.77
C GLY A 369 -19.62 33.63 3.15
N ILE A 370 -19.02 32.68 2.44
CA ILE A 370 -17.76 32.84 1.70
C ILE A 370 -18.08 32.61 0.24
N VAL A 371 -17.99 33.68 -0.57
CA VAL A 371 -18.37 33.64 -1.98
C VAL A 371 -17.25 34.17 -2.87
N GLY A 372 -17.31 33.89 -4.16
CA GLY A 372 -16.32 34.33 -5.14
C GLY A 372 -16.22 33.38 -6.31
N ARG A 373 -15.41 33.77 -7.30
CA ARG A 373 -15.19 32.96 -8.51
C ARG A 373 -14.56 31.61 -8.19
N THR A 374 -14.68 30.65 -9.10
CA THR A 374 -13.91 29.39 -9.02
C THR A 374 -12.43 29.72 -8.99
N GLY A 375 -11.67 29.08 -8.09
CA GLY A 375 -10.24 29.37 -7.91
C GLY A 375 -9.93 30.61 -7.06
N SER A 376 -10.91 31.30 -6.46
CA SER A 376 -10.67 32.50 -5.63
C SER A 376 -10.09 32.20 -4.23
N GLY A 377 -9.93 30.92 -3.82
CA GLY A 377 -9.34 30.53 -2.54
C GLY A 377 -10.32 30.16 -1.42
N LYS A 378 -11.64 30.04 -1.71
CA LYS A 378 -12.68 29.71 -0.70
C LYS A 378 -12.39 28.39 0.05
N THR A 379 -12.23 27.31 -0.70
CA THR A 379 -11.87 25.98 -0.16
C THR A 379 -10.54 26.04 0.60
N THR A 380 -9.57 26.78 0.08
CA THR A 380 -8.25 26.95 0.73
C THR A 380 -8.39 27.64 2.09
N LEU A 381 -9.28 28.62 2.23
CA LEU A 381 -9.56 29.28 3.51
C LEU A 381 -10.13 28.29 4.53
N LEU A 382 -11.07 27.43 4.12
CA LEU A 382 -11.64 26.39 5.00
C LEU A 382 -10.59 25.33 5.38
N ARG A 383 -9.71 24.94 4.45
CA ARG A 383 -8.62 23.98 4.70
C ARG A 383 -7.60 24.48 5.70
N GLN A 384 -7.37 25.81 5.77
CA GLN A 384 -6.54 26.40 6.81
C GLN A 384 -7.16 26.23 8.20
N LEU A 385 -8.49 26.38 8.33
CA LEU A 385 -9.21 26.11 9.58
C LEU A 385 -9.19 24.63 9.96
N LEU A 386 -9.23 23.73 8.98
CA LEU A 386 -9.10 22.30 9.21
C LEU A 386 -7.69 21.87 9.62
N ARG A 387 -6.71 22.78 9.60
CA ARG A 387 -5.30 22.46 9.82
C ARG A 387 -4.79 21.36 8.89
N GLU A 388 -5.31 21.29 7.66
CA GLU A 388 -4.82 20.34 6.65
C GLU A 388 -3.42 20.71 6.14
N TYR A 389 -3.09 21.99 6.20
CA TYR A 389 -1.81 22.56 5.81
C TYR A 389 -1.37 23.62 6.82
N PRO A 390 -0.05 23.75 7.09
CA PRO A 390 0.47 24.85 7.89
C PRO A 390 0.30 26.18 7.13
N ALA A 391 0.08 27.29 7.85
CA ALA A 391 0.12 28.62 7.25
C ALA A 391 1.56 28.99 6.89
N ASP A 392 1.79 29.57 5.69
CA ASP A 392 3.14 30.01 5.30
C ASP A 392 3.53 31.32 6.02
N ARG A 393 2.57 32.24 6.17
CA ARG A 393 2.74 33.53 6.84
C ARG A 393 1.45 33.96 7.49
N GLY A 394 1.57 34.74 8.57
CA GLY A 394 0.44 35.15 9.39
C GLY A 394 0.08 34.09 10.42
N GLU A 395 -1.01 34.28 11.12
CA GLU A 395 -1.44 33.43 12.21
C GLU A 395 -2.97 33.31 12.24
N ILE A 396 -3.46 32.16 12.64
CA ILE A 396 -4.87 31.96 12.96
C ILE A 396 -4.97 31.78 14.46
N THR A 397 -5.83 32.57 15.12
CA THR A 397 -6.08 32.43 16.55
C THR A 397 -7.54 32.07 16.83
N VAL A 398 -7.74 31.28 17.87
CA VAL A 398 -9.06 30.87 18.38
C VAL A 398 -9.15 31.33 19.83
N SER A 399 -10.08 32.22 20.13
CA SER A 399 -10.20 32.85 21.45
C SER A 399 -8.88 33.47 21.96
N GLY A 400 -8.05 34.01 21.03
CA GLY A 400 -6.74 34.59 21.33
C GLY A 400 -5.59 33.58 21.42
N ILE A 401 -5.86 32.27 21.34
CA ILE A 401 -4.86 31.21 21.36
C ILE A 401 -4.48 30.86 19.91
N PRO A 402 -3.17 30.80 19.56
CA PRO A 402 -2.74 30.31 18.25
C PRO A 402 -3.31 28.93 17.95
N LEU A 403 -3.87 28.74 16.76
CA LEU A 403 -4.51 27.47 16.36
C LEU A 403 -3.53 26.28 16.45
N GLU A 404 -2.23 26.51 16.27
CA GLU A 404 -1.18 25.50 16.35
C GLU A 404 -0.94 24.99 17.80
N ARG A 405 -1.30 25.81 18.81
CA ARG A 405 -1.20 25.42 20.22
C ARG A 405 -2.43 24.67 20.73
N ILE A 406 -3.48 24.56 19.92
CA ILE A 406 -4.66 23.75 20.24
C ILE A 406 -4.39 22.31 19.77
N ARG A 407 -4.63 21.32 20.64
CA ARG A 407 -4.49 19.90 20.27
C ARG A 407 -5.40 19.59 19.09
N LEU A 408 -4.86 18.91 18.07
CA LEU A 408 -5.61 18.54 16.84
C LEU A 408 -6.90 17.78 17.15
N GLU A 409 -6.85 16.86 18.09
CA GLU A 409 -8.02 16.09 18.51
C GLU A 409 -9.13 16.98 19.07
N THR A 410 -8.79 17.91 19.97
CA THR A 410 -9.75 18.87 20.57
C THR A 410 -10.32 19.78 19.50
N TRP A 411 -9.46 20.30 18.60
CA TRP A 411 -9.89 21.17 17.51
C TRP A 411 -10.86 20.46 16.56
N ASN A 412 -10.53 19.24 16.13
CA ASN A 412 -11.37 18.45 15.22
C ASN A 412 -12.70 18.03 15.86
N GLN A 413 -12.77 17.83 17.18
CA GLN A 413 -14.03 17.54 17.88
C GLN A 413 -15.03 18.71 17.82
N TRP A 414 -14.54 19.96 17.70
CA TRP A 414 -15.40 21.12 17.56
C TRP A 414 -15.89 21.35 16.13
N ILE A 415 -15.30 20.68 15.13
CA ILE A 415 -15.57 20.93 13.72
C ILE A 415 -16.47 19.83 13.12
N GLY A 416 -17.53 20.27 12.47
CA GLY A 416 -18.27 19.46 11.49
C GLY A 416 -17.93 19.95 10.08
N TYR A 417 -17.43 19.08 9.24
CA TYR A 417 -17.01 19.45 7.88
C TYR A 417 -17.77 18.67 6.81
N VAL A 418 -18.28 19.40 5.83
CA VAL A 418 -18.88 18.84 4.61
C VAL A 418 -18.02 19.28 3.43
N PRO A 419 -17.19 18.39 2.86
CA PRO A 419 -16.33 18.72 1.74
C PRO A 419 -17.09 18.89 0.42
N GLN A 420 -16.46 19.52 -0.56
CA GLN A 420 -17.01 19.69 -1.90
C GLN A 420 -17.22 18.34 -2.60
N GLU A 421 -16.25 17.42 -2.51
CA GLU A 421 -16.37 16.06 -3.00
C GLU A 421 -16.84 15.11 -1.89
N GLN A 422 -17.99 14.47 -2.13
CA GLN A 422 -18.66 13.63 -1.13
C GLN A 422 -18.17 12.18 -1.22
N LEU A 423 -17.39 11.77 -0.24
CA LEU A 423 -17.03 10.37 -0.07
C LEU A 423 -18.01 9.67 0.87
N LEU A 424 -18.64 8.60 0.38
CA LEU A 424 -19.37 7.64 1.21
C LEU A 424 -18.56 6.35 1.31
N PHE A 425 -18.44 5.84 2.52
CA PHE A 425 -17.86 4.53 2.75
C PHE A 425 -18.82 3.43 2.27
N SER A 426 -18.27 2.29 1.86
CA SER A 426 -19.05 1.08 1.52
C SER A 426 -19.68 0.47 2.78
N LYS A 427 -20.65 1.17 3.33
CA LYS A 427 -21.39 0.91 4.55
C LYS A 427 -22.86 1.28 4.34
N THR A 428 -23.73 1.00 5.32
CA THR A 428 -25.12 1.44 5.27
C THR A 428 -25.25 2.96 5.36
N VAL A 429 -26.41 3.51 4.99
CA VAL A 429 -26.70 4.94 5.19
C VAL A 429 -26.54 5.31 6.66
N LYS A 430 -27.12 4.51 7.56
CA LYS A 430 -27.01 4.65 9.02
C LYS A 430 -25.56 4.71 9.49
N GLU A 431 -24.73 3.73 9.12
CA GLU A 431 -23.32 3.68 9.49
C GLU A 431 -22.49 4.83 8.89
N ASN A 432 -22.85 5.31 7.69
CA ASN A 432 -22.24 6.50 7.11
C ASN A 432 -22.55 7.77 7.90
N VAL A 433 -23.73 7.92 8.44
CA VAL A 433 -24.10 9.05 9.32
C VAL A 433 -23.45 8.89 10.69
N GLN A 434 -23.48 7.70 11.27
CA GLN A 434 -22.87 7.37 12.57
C GLN A 434 -21.34 7.56 12.58
N PHE A 435 -20.70 7.61 11.42
CA PHE A 435 -19.28 7.94 11.34
C PHE A 435 -18.93 9.31 11.97
N GLY A 436 -19.89 10.26 11.97
CA GLY A 436 -19.74 11.55 12.65
C GLY A 436 -19.84 11.47 14.18
N LYS A 437 -20.55 10.45 14.72
CA LYS A 437 -20.74 10.20 16.15
C LYS A 437 -20.96 8.71 16.41
N GLU A 438 -19.89 7.99 16.77
CA GLU A 438 -19.83 6.52 16.81
C GLU A 438 -20.96 5.87 17.65
N ASN A 439 -21.27 6.44 18.83
CA ASN A 439 -22.27 5.89 19.75
C ASN A 439 -23.64 6.59 19.63
N SER A 440 -23.99 7.10 18.45
CA SER A 440 -25.27 7.76 18.23
C SER A 440 -26.43 6.78 18.23
N THR A 441 -27.53 7.21 18.84
CA THR A 441 -28.79 6.46 18.84
C THR A 441 -29.44 6.51 17.45
N GLU A 442 -30.36 5.59 17.20
CA GLU A 442 -31.13 5.59 15.96
C GLU A 442 -31.96 6.87 15.79
N GLN A 443 -32.49 7.42 16.89
CA GLN A 443 -33.22 8.68 16.88
C GLN A 443 -32.34 9.87 16.47
N GLU A 444 -31.08 9.92 16.92
CA GLU A 444 -30.13 10.95 16.50
C GLU A 444 -29.79 10.84 15.02
N VAL A 445 -29.65 9.61 14.50
CA VAL A 445 -29.43 9.37 13.06
C VAL A 445 -30.62 9.87 12.24
N PHE A 446 -31.87 9.52 12.64
CA PHE A 446 -33.09 9.98 11.94
C PHE A 446 -33.22 11.51 11.99
N ARG A 447 -32.94 12.15 13.14
CA ARG A 447 -32.92 13.60 13.24
C ARG A 447 -31.91 14.25 12.31
N ALA A 448 -30.67 13.71 12.25
CA ALA A 448 -29.64 14.23 11.35
C ALA A 448 -30.06 14.09 9.86
N LEU A 449 -30.71 12.98 9.49
CA LEU A 449 -31.24 12.75 8.15
C LEU A 449 -32.43 13.68 7.84
N GLU A 450 -33.27 13.99 8.83
CA GLU A 450 -34.37 14.96 8.71
C GLU A 450 -33.82 16.37 8.46
N LEU A 451 -32.82 16.81 9.24
CA LEU A 451 -32.15 18.10 9.05
C LEU A 451 -31.50 18.21 7.67
N ALA A 452 -30.99 17.11 7.14
CA ALA A 452 -30.43 16.99 5.79
C ALA A 452 -31.51 16.88 4.70
N SER A 453 -32.80 16.95 5.04
CA SER A 453 -33.94 16.76 4.12
C SER A 453 -33.86 15.44 3.33
N PHE A 454 -33.36 14.35 3.97
CA PHE A 454 -33.15 13.05 3.34
C PHE A 454 -34.27 12.03 3.60
N MET A 455 -35.26 12.36 4.43
CA MET A 455 -36.33 11.43 4.83
C MET A 455 -37.13 10.87 3.65
N GLN A 456 -37.39 11.68 2.62
CA GLN A 456 -38.10 11.22 1.43
C GLN A 456 -37.31 10.19 0.63
N ASP A 457 -35.97 10.34 0.59
CA ASP A 457 -35.10 9.41 -0.13
C ASP A 457 -35.02 8.05 0.56
N ILE A 458 -35.09 8.00 1.90
CA ILE A 458 -35.08 6.75 2.67
C ILE A 458 -36.16 5.79 2.19
N HIS A 459 -37.35 6.31 1.88
CA HIS A 459 -38.48 5.50 1.38
C HIS A 459 -38.25 4.95 -0.03
N THR A 460 -37.32 5.52 -0.79
CA THR A 460 -36.95 5.04 -2.14
C THR A 460 -35.82 4.03 -2.13
N LEU A 461 -35.14 3.87 -1.01
CA LEU A 461 -34.04 2.92 -0.84
C LEU A 461 -34.59 1.53 -0.47
N PRO A 462 -34.00 0.43 -1.01
CA PRO A 462 -34.49 -0.93 -0.81
C PRO A 462 -34.66 -1.33 0.67
N ASP A 463 -33.69 -1.00 1.51
CA ASP A 463 -33.65 -1.36 2.93
C ASP A 463 -33.63 -0.11 3.84
N GLY A 464 -34.18 1.02 3.35
CA GLY A 464 -34.23 2.27 4.11
C GLY A 464 -32.81 2.72 4.57
N THR A 465 -32.64 2.99 5.87
CA THR A 465 -31.36 3.41 6.46
C THR A 465 -30.30 2.30 6.48
N ASP A 466 -30.69 1.03 6.38
CA ASP A 466 -29.79 -0.12 6.35
C ASP A 466 -29.32 -0.48 4.91
N THR A 467 -29.77 0.30 3.91
CA THR A 467 -29.29 0.15 2.53
C THR A 467 -27.79 0.39 2.46
N LEU A 468 -27.05 -0.60 1.91
CA LEU A 468 -25.61 -0.49 1.64
C LEU A 468 -25.38 0.50 0.49
N VAL A 469 -24.52 1.49 0.69
CA VAL A 469 -24.19 2.56 -0.26
C VAL A 469 -22.67 2.63 -0.50
N GLY A 470 -22.21 3.49 -1.40
CA GLY A 470 -20.80 3.62 -1.76
C GLY A 470 -20.42 2.76 -2.96
N GLU A 471 -19.13 2.45 -3.14
CA GLU A 471 -18.61 1.75 -4.34
C GLU A 471 -19.17 0.32 -4.51
N ARG A 472 -19.53 -0.34 -3.42
CA ARG A 472 -20.02 -1.74 -3.41
C ARG A 472 -21.52 -1.87 -3.15
N GLY A 473 -22.25 -0.75 -3.06
CA GLY A 473 -23.67 -0.72 -2.77
C GLY A 473 -24.47 0.01 -3.84
N VAL A 474 -25.68 0.46 -3.44
CA VAL A 474 -26.57 1.22 -4.33
C VAL A 474 -25.88 2.53 -4.74
N SER A 475 -25.93 2.83 -6.04
CA SER A 475 -25.43 4.09 -6.56
C SER A 475 -26.41 5.23 -6.23
N LEU A 476 -25.97 6.18 -5.43
CA LEU A 476 -26.71 7.36 -5.06
C LEU A 476 -26.43 8.52 -6.02
N SER A 477 -27.43 9.41 -6.19
CA SER A 477 -27.24 10.68 -6.90
C SER A 477 -26.26 11.60 -6.13
N GLY A 478 -25.68 12.58 -6.84
CA GLY A 478 -24.79 13.57 -6.20
C GLY A 478 -25.46 14.30 -5.02
N GLY A 479 -26.73 14.72 -5.19
CA GLY A 479 -27.48 15.38 -4.13
C GLY A 479 -27.79 14.48 -2.93
N GLN A 480 -28.04 13.18 -3.16
CA GLN A 480 -28.20 12.20 -2.08
C GLN A 480 -26.92 12.02 -1.28
N LYS A 481 -25.76 11.90 -1.97
CA LYS A 481 -24.45 11.82 -1.31
C LYS A 481 -24.15 13.07 -0.47
N GLN A 482 -24.43 14.26 -1.00
CA GLN A 482 -24.26 15.52 -0.27
C GLN A 482 -25.10 15.56 1.01
N ARG A 483 -26.38 15.15 0.95
CA ARG A 483 -27.26 15.15 2.11
C ARG A 483 -26.83 14.15 3.18
N ILE A 484 -26.34 12.96 2.80
CA ILE A 484 -25.77 12.01 3.77
C ILE A 484 -24.49 12.56 4.41
N ALA A 485 -23.61 13.20 3.63
CA ALA A 485 -22.41 13.84 4.15
C ALA A 485 -22.74 15.01 5.10
N PHE A 486 -23.80 15.77 4.79
CA PHE A 486 -24.33 16.80 5.68
C PHE A 486 -24.87 16.20 6.99
N ALA A 487 -25.67 15.12 6.91
CA ALA A 487 -26.18 14.42 8.09
C ALA A 487 -25.03 13.88 8.97
N ARG A 488 -23.94 13.35 8.35
CA ARG A 488 -22.71 12.92 9.02
C ARG A 488 -22.05 14.07 9.79
N ALA A 489 -22.02 15.27 9.22
CA ALA A 489 -21.37 16.42 9.86
C ALA A 489 -22.22 17.01 11.00
N ILE A 490 -23.55 17.02 10.88
CA ILE A 490 -24.42 17.67 11.86
C ILE A 490 -24.71 16.78 13.08
N ILE A 491 -24.60 15.45 12.96
CA ILE A 491 -24.92 14.50 14.05
C ILE A 491 -23.98 14.66 15.26
N SER A 492 -22.75 15.13 15.04
CA SER A 492 -21.77 15.42 16.11
C SER A 492 -22.10 16.69 16.87
N GLU A 493 -23.08 17.46 16.46
CA GLU A 493 -23.45 18.77 17.01
C GLU A 493 -22.26 19.72 17.18
N PRO A 494 -21.46 19.94 16.13
CA PRO A 494 -20.19 20.65 16.21
C PRO A 494 -20.37 22.12 16.63
N GLU A 495 -19.40 22.71 17.31
CA GLU A 495 -19.38 24.15 17.63
C GLU A 495 -19.16 25.00 16.36
N ILE A 496 -18.34 24.50 15.42
CA ILE A 496 -18.03 25.15 14.15
C ILE A 496 -18.43 24.22 13.02
N MET A 497 -19.27 24.67 12.09
CA MET A 497 -19.64 23.90 10.91
C MET A 497 -19.07 24.55 9.66
N LEU A 498 -18.34 23.78 8.89
CA LEU A 498 -17.70 24.18 7.64
C LEU A 498 -18.39 23.47 6.47
N LEU A 499 -19.03 24.24 5.59
CA LEU A 499 -19.69 23.76 4.39
C LEU A 499 -18.95 24.25 3.16
N ASP A 500 -18.30 23.34 2.42
CA ASP A 500 -17.53 23.70 1.21
C ASP A 500 -18.29 23.25 -0.02
N ASP A 501 -19.02 24.19 -0.63
CA ASP A 501 -19.91 23.97 -1.79
C ASP A 501 -20.85 22.74 -1.62
N ALA A 502 -21.25 22.52 -0.37
CA ALA A 502 -21.82 21.27 0.11
C ALA A 502 -23.23 20.99 -0.43
N LEU A 503 -23.88 21.97 -1.07
CA LEU A 503 -25.26 21.86 -1.57
C LEU A 503 -25.35 22.09 -3.09
N SER A 504 -24.24 22.08 -3.80
CA SER A 504 -24.18 22.38 -5.24
C SER A 504 -24.95 21.39 -6.13
N ALA A 505 -25.02 20.13 -5.72
CA ALA A 505 -25.74 19.08 -6.44
C ALA A 505 -27.20 18.88 -5.98
N VAL A 506 -27.67 19.70 -5.02
CA VAL A 506 -29.05 19.68 -4.50
C VAL A 506 -29.91 20.69 -5.25
N ASP A 507 -31.19 20.40 -5.46
CA ASP A 507 -32.13 21.35 -6.04
C ASP A 507 -32.41 22.53 -5.10
N ALA A 508 -32.82 23.66 -5.67
CA ALA A 508 -32.99 24.91 -4.93
C ALA A 508 -34.02 24.86 -3.78
N LYS A 509 -35.05 24.02 -3.91
CA LYS A 509 -36.09 23.87 -2.86
C LYS A 509 -35.51 23.10 -1.66
N THR A 510 -34.85 22.01 -1.91
CA THR A 510 -34.17 21.19 -0.89
C THR A 510 -33.02 21.96 -0.24
N GLU A 511 -32.22 22.72 -1.00
CA GLU A 511 -31.18 23.62 -0.49
C GLU A 511 -31.77 24.65 0.50
N ALA A 512 -32.83 25.34 0.13
CA ALA A 512 -33.51 26.31 1.01
C ALA A 512 -34.02 25.65 2.32
N SER A 513 -34.56 24.43 2.23
CA SER A 513 -35.00 23.66 3.40
C SER A 513 -33.84 23.32 4.32
N ILE A 514 -32.69 22.82 3.79
CA ILE A 514 -31.51 22.48 4.58
C ILE A 514 -30.93 23.73 5.26
N ILE A 515 -30.87 24.86 4.57
CA ILE A 515 -30.36 26.11 5.13
C ILE A 515 -31.30 26.62 6.24
N ALA A 516 -32.61 26.56 6.05
CA ALA A 516 -33.58 26.93 7.09
C ALA A 516 -33.44 26.06 8.34
N ASN A 517 -33.32 24.74 8.16
CA ASN A 517 -33.06 23.79 9.24
C ASN A 517 -31.73 24.12 9.96
N LEU A 518 -30.67 24.39 9.19
CA LEU A 518 -29.37 24.73 9.70
C LEU A 518 -29.40 25.99 10.58
N ILE A 519 -30.03 27.05 10.11
CA ILE A 519 -30.16 28.33 10.86
C ILE A 519 -30.96 28.14 12.14
N ALA A 520 -32.01 27.34 12.10
CA ALA A 520 -32.86 27.08 13.25
C ALA A 520 -32.12 26.26 14.32
N GLU A 521 -31.42 25.18 13.92
CA GLU A 521 -30.73 24.24 14.82
C GLU A 521 -29.42 24.77 15.40
N ARG A 522 -28.75 25.66 14.66
CA ARG A 522 -27.39 26.11 15.04
C ARG A 522 -27.33 27.49 15.69
N LYS A 523 -28.43 27.98 16.26
CA LYS A 523 -28.41 29.25 17.00
C LYS A 523 -27.35 29.27 18.10
N GLY A 524 -26.45 30.26 18.06
CA GLY A 524 -25.34 30.41 19.00
C GLY A 524 -24.11 29.58 18.68
N ARG A 525 -24.08 28.82 17.58
CA ARG A 525 -22.94 28.07 17.07
C ARG A 525 -22.47 28.65 15.73
N THR A 526 -21.17 28.60 15.47
CA THR A 526 -20.58 29.22 14.27
C THR A 526 -20.75 28.34 13.04
N THR A 527 -21.10 28.96 11.90
CA THR A 527 -21.23 28.27 10.62
C THR A 527 -20.56 29.07 9.51
N LEU A 528 -19.69 28.41 8.72
CA LEU A 528 -19.07 28.98 7.51
C LEU A 528 -19.59 28.24 6.29
N ILE A 529 -20.14 28.98 5.34
CA ILE A 529 -20.73 28.44 4.10
C ILE A 529 -19.96 28.97 2.91
N SER A 530 -19.12 28.14 2.32
CA SER A 530 -18.47 28.41 1.03
C SER A 530 -19.41 27.95 -0.08
N THR A 531 -19.74 28.85 -1.01
CA THR A 531 -20.65 28.51 -2.10
C THR A 531 -20.51 29.43 -3.30
N HIS A 532 -20.97 28.95 -4.46
CA HIS A 532 -21.17 29.72 -5.67
C HIS A 532 -22.60 30.24 -5.81
N ARG A 533 -23.57 29.71 -5.03
CA ARG A 533 -24.96 30.11 -5.03
C ARG A 533 -25.21 31.18 -3.97
N LEU A 534 -25.50 32.40 -4.38
CA LEU A 534 -25.67 33.49 -3.45
C LEU A 534 -26.93 33.38 -2.60
N SER A 535 -27.97 32.67 -3.08
CA SER A 535 -29.18 32.32 -2.30
C SER A 535 -28.87 31.59 -0.99
N ALA A 536 -27.83 30.79 -0.96
CA ALA A 536 -27.44 30.02 0.22
C ALA A 536 -26.86 30.89 1.35
N VAL A 537 -26.41 32.10 1.07
CA VAL A 537 -25.73 32.99 2.02
C VAL A 537 -26.44 34.31 2.26
N GLU A 538 -27.60 34.53 1.64
CA GLU A 538 -28.39 35.76 1.82
C GLU A 538 -28.74 36.07 3.28
N HIS A 539 -28.95 35.01 4.08
CA HIS A 539 -29.27 35.08 5.50
C HIS A 539 -28.08 35.04 6.44
N SER A 540 -26.86 35.06 5.90
CA SER A 540 -25.64 35.08 6.69
C SER A 540 -25.48 36.42 7.43
N ASP A 541 -24.93 36.40 8.66
CA ASP A 541 -24.66 37.59 9.43
C ASP A 541 -23.70 38.53 8.71
N PHE A 542 -22.72 37.97 8.01
CA PHE A 542 -21.94 38.71 7.02
C PHE A 542 -21.38 37.78 5.94
N ILE A 543 -21.00 38.39 4.83
CA ILE A 543 -20.53 37.70 3.63
C ILE A 543 -19.14 38.21 3.29
N VAL A 544 -18.22 37.31 3.02
CA VAL A 544 -16.85 37.57 2.56
C VAL A 544 -16.76 37.23 1.07
N VAL A 545 -16.42 38.23 0.25
CA VAL A 545 -16.18 38.03 -1.18
C VAL A 545 -14.71 37.84 -1.43
N MET A 546 -14.34 36.71 -2.00
CA MET A 546 -12.96 36.37 -2.31
C MET A 546 -12.68 36.48 -3.82
N ASP A 547 -11.54 37.05 -4.16
CA ASP A 547 -11.00 37.06 -5.53
C ASP A 547 -9.46 37.02 -5.49
N GLY A 548 -8.88 36.13 -6.32
CA GLY A 548 -7.43 35.94 -6.42
C GLY A 548 -6.71 35.73 -5.07
N GLY A 549 -7.33 34.96 -4.17
CA GLY A 549 -6.77 34.66 -2.84
C GLY A 549 -6.87 35.80 -1.83
N ARG A 550 -7.65 36.82 -2.08
CA ARG A 550 -7.83 38.01 -1.22
C ARG A 550 -9.31 38.23 -0.90
N ILE A 551 -9.57 38.87 0.25
CA ILE A 551 -10.89 39.39 0.56
C ILE A 551 -11.02 40.75 -0.14
N VAL A 552 -11.97 40.87 -1.09
CA VAL A 552 -12.19 42.08 -1.86
C VAL A 552 -13.39 42.90 -1.37
N GLN A 553 -14.40 42.22 -0.80
CA GLN A 553 -15.57 42.86 -0.20
C GLN A 553 -15.98 42.08 1.04
N CYS A 554 -16.52 42.76 2.04
CA CYS A 554 -17.09 42.17 3.24
C CYS A 554 -18.26 43.01 3.73
N GLY A 555 -19.36 42.38 4.13
CA GLY A 555 -20.53 43.06 4.65
C GLY A 555 -21.77 42.17 4.70
N THR A 556 -22.89 42.71 5.15
CA THR A 556 -24.17 42.02 5.07
C THR A 556 -24.69 41.95 3.63
N HIS A 557 -25.61 41.06 3.33
CA HIS A 557 -26.24 40.97 2.01
C HIS A 557 -26.79 42.33 1.51
N VAL A 558 -27.47 43.08 2.39
CA VAL A 558 -28.01 44.41 2.07
C VAL A 558 -26.93 45.42 1.72
N GLN A 559 -25.82 45.42 2.49
CA GLN A 559 -24.68 46.30 2.22
C GLN A 559 -24.00 45.98 0.90
N LEU A 560 -23.77 44.71 0.61
CA LEU A 560 -23.08 44.26 -0.60
C LEU A 560 -23.90 44.49 -1.89
N ILE A 561 -25.24 44.40 -1.82
CA ILE A 561 -26.09 44.74 -2.95
C ILE A 561 -26.13 46.27 -3.21
N ALA A 562 -26.04 47.06 -2.15
CA ALA A 562 -26.01 48.52 -2.29
C ALA A 562 -24.68 49.03 -2.91
N CYS A 563 -23.59 48.29 -2.79
CA CYS A 563 -22.29 48.62 -3.32
C CYS A 563 -22.10 48.07 -4.74
N HIS A 564 -21.42 48.82 -5.61
CA HIS A 564 -20.94 48.27 -6.88
C HIS A 564 -19.84 47.23 -6.63
N GLY A 565 -19.92 46.08 -7.28
CA GLY A 565 -18.91 45.03 -7.20
C GLY A 565 -19.40 43.66 -7.59
N TRP A 566 -18.51 42.69 -7.55
CA TRP A 566 -18.76 41.32 -8.00
C TRP A 566 -20.00 40.69 -7.36
N TYR A 567 -20.25 40.93 -6.06
CA TYR A 567 -21.39 40.33 -5.36
C TYR A 567 -22.73 40.78 -5.98
N LYS A 568 -22.91 42.07 -6.20
CA LYS A 568 -24.13 42.63 -6.81
C LYS A 568 -24.36 42.10 -8.22
N GLU A 569 -23.32 42.18 -9.06
CA GLU A 569 -23.39 41.72 -10.45
C GLU A 569 -23.76 40.25 -10.54
N GLN A 570 -23.14 39.43 -9.70
CA GLN A 570 -23.42 37.98 -9.65
C GLN A 570 -24.81 37.69 -9.12
N TYR A 571 -25.28 38.42 -8.09
CA TYR A 571 -26.62 38.26 -7.53
C TYR A 571 -27.71 38.59 -8.55
N GLU A 572 -27.58 39.73 -9.24
CA GLU A 572 -28.50 40.14 -10.31
C GLU A 572 -28.55 39.09 -11.44
N SER A 573 -27.40 38.61 -11.84
CA SER A 573 -27.29 37.54 -12.85
C SER A 573 -27.98 36.24 -12.43
N GLN A 574 -27.72 35.75 -11.21
CA GLN A 574 -28.37 34.53 -10.70
C GLN A 574 -29.90 34.70 -10.55
N LYS A 575 -30.36 35.89 -10.11
CA LYS A 575 -31.77 36.19 -9.98
C LYS A 575 -32.51 36.22 -11.33
N LEU A 576 -31.86 36.78 -12.36
CA LEU A 576 -32.36 36.73 -13.72
C LEU A 576 -32.49 35.29 -14.25
N GLN A 577 -31.49 34.46 -14.03
CA GLN A 577 -31.53 33.05 -14.42
C GLN A 577 -32.65 32.29 -13.72
N MET A 578 -32.85 32.50 -12.42
CA MET A 578 -33.96 31.88 -11.67
C MET A 578 -35.33 32.31 -12.17
N ASN A 579 -35.47 33.56 -12.58
CA ASN A 579 -36.76 34.08 -13.12
C ASN A 579 -37.04 33.55 -14.53
N LEU A 580 -36.04 33.23 -15.31
CA LEU A 580 -36.18 32.64 -16.65
C LEU A 580 -36.52 31.14 -16.61
N LEU A 581 -36.24 30.46 -15.48
CA LEU A 581 -36.51 29.04 -15.27
C LEU A 581 -37.86 28.77 -14.58
N LYS A 582 -38.53 29.82 -14.09
CA LYS A 582 -39.93 29.80 -13.62
C LYS A 582 -40.90 30.07 -14.76
#